data_c2310a2dff93707cd78f179a916f18c9
#
_entry.id   c2310a2dff93707cd78f179a916f18c9
#
_cell.length_a   1.000
_cell.length_b   1.000
_cell.length_c   1.000
_cell.angle_alpha   90.00
_cell.angle_beta   90.00
_cell.angle_gamma   90.00
#
_symmetry.space_group_name_H-M   'P 1'
#
loop_
_entity.id
_entity.type
_entity.pdbx_description
1 polymer ?
#
loop_
_entity_poly.entity_id
_entity_poly.type
_entity_poly.pdbx_seq_one_letter_code
_entity_poly.pdbx_strand_id
1 'polypeptide(L)'
;GTQAFRLSNTSVSEERNKRYIREVQVFRKRDIKRIVIINRNNRYRRSYSSFNHKIVNRKINNKQMESFQMIAKTFQGLEEVLAQELTALGANDIEIGRRMVSFSGDKEMMYKANFCLRTAIRILKPIKNFTAKNADEVYEQIKAISWENILDVEKTFAVDAVVFSEEFRHSKFVSYKVKDAIVDYFREKFNKRPSVRINRPDVLLNIHIAQTTCTLSLDSSGESLHRRGYRQEAV
;
A
#
# COMPACT_ATOMS: atom_id res chain seq x y z
N GLY A 1 34.05 -16.43 -1.97
CA GLY A 1 33.50 -15.78 -0.74
C GLY A 1 32.37 -14.78 -1.02
N THR A 2 32.26 -14.25 -2.27
CA THR A 2 31.34 -13.16 -2.62
C THR A 2 29.92 -13.62 -3.05
N GLN A 3 29.75 -14.86 -3.48
CA GLN A 3 28.44 -15.37 -3.90
C GLN A 3 27.57 -15.85 -2.69
N ALA A 4 28.17 -16.40 -1.66
CA ALA A 4 27.43 -16.84 -0.46
C ALA A 4 26.85 -15.67 0.34
N PHE A 5 27.50 -14.50 0.35
CA PHE A 5 27.03 -13.29 1.05
C PHE A 5 25.87 -12.59 0.34
N ARG A 6 25.77 -12.70 -1.01
CA ARG A 6 24.64 -12.18 -1.77
C ARG A 6 23.35 -13.00 -1.59
N LEU A 7 23.49 -14.32 -1.47
CA LEU A 7 22.32 -15.21 -1.28
C LEU A 7 21.67 -15.06 0.11
N SER A 8 22.45 -14.79 1.16
CA SER A 8 21.91 -14.58 2.51
C SER A 8 21.11 -13.28 2.66
N ASN A 9 21.51 -12.21 1.97
CA ASN A 9 20.82 -10.92 2.05
C ASN A 9 19.48 -10.91 1.28
N THR A 10 19.35 -11.67 0.19
CA THR A 10 18.10 -11.81 -0.55
C THR A 10 17.06 -12.59 0.25
N SER A 11 17.43 -13.69 0.91
CA SER A 11 16.48 -14.49 1.71
C SER A 11 15.92 -13.72 2.91
N VAL A 12 16.73 -12.88 3.56
CA VAL A 12 16.32 -12.06 4.70
C VAL A 12 15.38 -10.93 4.27
N SER A 13 15.59 -10.32 3.10
CA SER A 13 14.70 -9.29 2.56
C SER A 13 13.34 -9.87 2.12
N GLU A 14 13.35 -11.08 1.60
CA GLU A 14 12.17 -11.82 1.18
C GLU A 14 11.25 -12.21 2.36
N GLU A 15 11.83 -12.75 3.41
CA GLU A 15 11.08 -13.12 4.62
C GLU A 15 10.48 -11.89 5.33
N ARG A 16 11.18 -10.75 5.29
CA ARG A 16 10.70 -9.47 5.80
C ARG A 16 9.49 -8.95 5.02
N ASN A 17 9.50 -9.03 3.69
CA ASN A 17 8.36 -8.62 2.87
C ASN A 17 7.12 -9.49 3.09
N LYS A 18 7.27 -10.82 3.19
CA LYS A 18 6.18 -11.75 3.53
C LYS A 18 5.58 -11.44 4.90
N ARG A 19 6.41 -11.15 5.90
CA ARG A 19 5.98 -10.77 7.24
C ARG A 19 5.24 -9.44 7.24
N TYR A 20 5.73 -8.44 6.50
CA TYR A 20 5.12 -7.13 6.35
C TYR A 20 3.69 -7.22 5.79
N ILE A 21 3.48 -7.97 4.71
CA ILE A 21 2.15 -8.12 4.08
C ILE A 21 1.18 -8.84 5.02
N ARG A 22 1.62 -9.87 5.73
CA ARG A 22 0.81 -10.56 6.74
C ARG A 22 0.37 -9.62 7.87
N GLU A 23 1.25 -8.76 8.35
CA GLU A 23 0.95 -7.83 9.45
C GLU A 23 0.01 -6.71 9.01
N VAL A 24 0.16 -6.15 7.79
CA VAL A 24 -0.79 -5.19 7.20
C VAL A 24 -2.21 -5.78 7.11
N GLN A 25 -2.31 -7.04 6.72
CA GLN A 25 -3.61 -7.73 6.61
C GLN A 25 -4.24 -8.06 7.96
N VAL A 26 -3.43 -8.41 8.97
CA VAL A 26 -3.90 -8.67 10.34
C VAL A 26 -4.40 -7.38 10.98
N PHE A 27 -3.73 -6.25 10.74
CA PHE A 27 -4.16 -4.94 11.22
C PHE A 27 -5.54 -4.56 10.65
N ARG A 28 -5.79 -4.75 9.35
CA ARG A 28 -7.10 -4.50 8.72
C ARG A 28 -8.28 -5.21 9.41
N LYS A 29 -8.10 -6.45 9.85
CA LYS A 29 -9.19 -7.24 10.47
C LYS A 29 -9.45 -6.93 11.94
N ARG A 30 -8.41 -6.60 12.71
CA ARG A 30 -8.52 -6.40 14.18
C ARG A 30 -8.85 -4.97 14.57
N ASP A 31 -8.31 -3.99 13.86
CA ASP A 31 -8.38 -2.60 14.31
C ASP A 31 -9.59 -1.86 13.76
N ILE A 32 -10.15 -2.25 12.62
CA ILE A 32 -11.46 -1.78 12.18
C ILE A 32 -12.54 -2.09 13.24
N LYS A 33 -12.51 -3.28 13.85
CA LYS A 33 -13.43 -3.61 14.95
C LYS A 33 -13.20 -2.76 16.21
N ARG A 34 -11.94 -2.45 16.55
CA ARG A 34 -11.60 -1.58 17.69
C ARG A 34 -11.95 -0.12 17.43
N ILE A 35 -11.74 0.38 16.22
CA ILE A 35 -12.09 1.74 15.81
C ILE A 35 -13.60 1.96 15.89
N VAL A 36 -14.42 1.01 15.45
CA VAL A 36 -15.88 1.07 15.53
C VAL A 36 -16.38 1.09 16.98
N ILE A 37 -15.71 0.37 17.91
CA ILE A 37 -16.07 0.35 19.33
C ILE A 37 -15.68 1.67 20.02
N ILE A 38 -14.56 2.28 19.67
CA ILE A 38 -14.13 3.58 20.23
C ILE A 38 -15.04 4.71 19.76
N ASN A 39 -15.52 4.65 18.52
CA ASN A 39 -16.39 5.70 17.95
C ASN A 39 -17.79 5.74 18.59
N ARG A 40 -18.27 4.65 19.19
CA ARG A 40 -19.56 4.62 19.88
C ARG A 40 -19.57 5.32 21.25
N ASN A 41 -18.45 5.56 21.90
CA ASN A 41 -18.38 5.97 23.31
C ASN A 41 -17.82 7.37 23.59
N ASN A 42 -17.63 8.24 22.59
CA ASN A 42 -17.24 9.67 22.72
C ASN A 42 -16.18 10.01 23.81
N ARG A 43 -15.23 9.09 24.08
CA ARG A 43 -14.14 9.27 25.07
C ARG A 43 -12.78 9.49 24.41
N TYR A 44 -12.72 10.35 23.39
CA TYR A 44 -11.51 10.59 22.59
C TYR A 44 -10.31 11.18 23.35
N ARG A 45 -10.53 11.91 24.45
CA ARG A 45 -9.43 12.62 25.13
C ARG A 45 -8.56 11.74 26.06
N ARG A 46 -9.08 10.68 26.62
CA ARG A 46 -8.33 9.82 27.56
C ARG A 46 -7.58 8.65 26.91
N SER A 47 -7.97 8.23 25.72
CA SER A 47 -7.37 7.09 25.03
C SER A 47 -6.03 7.44 24.35
N TYR A 48 -5.83 8.69 23.91
CA TYR A 48 -4.57 9.13 23.28
C TYR A 48 -3.37 9.07 24.21
N SER A 49 -3.54 9.46 25.47
CA SER A 49 -2.47 9.42 26.49
C SER A 49 -2.08 7.99 26.86
N SER A 50 -3.06 7.08 26.99
CA SER A 50 -2.83 5.68 27.33
C SER A 50 -2.22 4.86 26.19
N PHE A 51 -2.53 5.20 24.94
CA PHE A 51 -1.96 4.51 23.76
C PHE A 51 -0.48 4.87 23.57
N ASN A 52 -0.13 6.14 23.73
CA ASN A 52 1.27 6.58 23.68
C ASN A 52 2.13 5.97 24.81
N HIS A 53 1.61 5.84 26.05
CA HIS A 53 2.38 5.29 27.16
C HIS A 53 2.68 3.79 27.02
N LYS A 54 1.80 2.99 26.41
CA LYS A 54 2.04 1.55 26.20
C LYS A 54 2.95 1.25 24.99
N ILE A 55 3.02 2.13 24.00
CA ILE A 55 3.94 2.00 22.87
C ILE A 55 5.36 2.39 23.27
N VAL A 56 5.51 3.45 24.06
CA VAL A 56 6.82 4.02 24.48
C VAL A 56 7.57 3.09 25.45
N ASN A 57 6.89 2.24 26.24
CA ASN A 57 7.53 1.38 27.25
C ASN A 57 7.88 -0.04 26.78
N ARG A 58 7.58 -0.44 25.53
CA ARG A 58 8.28 -1.58 24.94
C ARG A 58 9.65 -1.09 24.50
N LYS A 59 10.71 -1.44 25.22
CA LYS A 59 12.10 -1.36 24.76
C LYS A 59 12.15 -1.96 23.34
N ILE A 60 12.01 -1.12 22.33
CA ILE A 60 12.26 -1.47 20.95
C ILE A 60 13.77 -1.66 20.91
N ASN A 61 14.22 -2.91 20.82
CA ASN A 61 15.57 -3.19 20.39
C ASN A 61 15.81 -2.33 19.16
N ASN A 62 16.87 -1.53 19.16
CA ASN A 62 17.33 -0.64 18.10
C ASN A 62 17.66 -1.45 16.83
N LYS A 63 16.67 -2.10 16.24
CA LYS A 63 16.72 -2.61 14.89
C LYS A 63 16.29 -1.42 14.05
N GLN A 64 17.22 -0.78 13.35
CA GLN A 64 16.93 0.26 12.37
C GLN A 64 15.70 -0.16 11.55
N MET A 65 14.56 0.51 11.80
CA MET A 65 13.36 0.23 11.03
C MET A 65 13.58 0.81 9.63
N GLU A 66 13.54 -0.07 8.65
CA GLU A 66 13.79 0.28 7.25
C GLU A 66 12.75 1.31 6.78
N SER A 67 13.21 2.52 6.44
CA SER A 67 12.39 3.57 5.86
C SER A 67 12.13 3.24 4.39
N PHE A 68 10.93 3.50 3.91
CA PHE A 68 10.53 3.31 2.51
C PHE A 68 9.62 4.43 2.04
N GLN A 69 9.61 4.65 0.73
CA GLN A 69 8.75 5.64 0.10
C GLN A 69 7.29 5.21 0.11
N MET A 70 6.40 6.16 0.32
CA MET A 70 4.95 6.02 0.28
C MET A 70 4.32 7.17 -0.50
N ILE A 71 3.12 6.94 -1.02
CA ILE A 71 2.34 7.93 -1.76
C ILE A 71 0.95 8.03 -1.12
N ALA A 72 0.62 9.18 -0.57
CA ALA A 72 -0.73 9.50 -0.14
C ALA A 72 -1.50 10.14 -1.30
N LYS A 73 -2.57 9.50 -1.77
CA LYS A 73 -3.48 10.07 -2.79
C LYS A 73 -4.50 10.97 -2.11
N THR A 74 -4.84 12.08 -2.78
CA THR A 74 -5.84 13.06 -2.29
C THR A 74 -6.68 13.63 -3.42
N PHE A 75 -7.67 14.46 -3.09
CA PHE A 75 -8.41 15.26 -4.06
C PHE A 75 -7.58 16.47 -4.48
N GLN A 76 -7.85 16.97 -5.69
CA GLN A 76 -7.20 18.17 -6.20
C GLN A 76 -7.52 19.37 -5.30
N GLY A 77 -6.49 20.16 -4.97
CA GLY A 77 -6.58 21.33 -4.09
C GLY A 77 -6.41 21.01 -2.59
N LEU A 78 -6.24 19.74 -2.22
CA LEU A 78 -5.96 19.33 -0.83
C LEU A 78 -4.53 18.86 -0.61
N GLU A 79 -3.67 18.99 -1.62
CA GLU A 79 -2.30 18.48 -1.57
C GLU A 79 -1.48 19.17 -0.47
N GLU A 80 -1.58 20.49 -0.34
CA GLU A 80 -0.87 21.26 0.69
C GLU A 80 -1.36 20.92 2.11
N VAL A 81 -2.68 20.76 2.28
CA VAL A 81 -3.27 20.37 3.56
C VAL A 81 -2.78 18.95 3.95
N LEU A 82 -2.74 18.04 3.00
CA LEU A 82 -2.22 16.70 3.22
C LEU A 82 -0.74 16.72 3.59
N ALA A 83 0.08 17.56 2.94
CA ALA A 83 1.49 17.72 3.26
C ALA A 83 1.68 18.25 4.71
N GLN A 84 0.86 19.20 5.14
CA GLN A 84 0.86 19.69 6.53
C GLN A 84 0.46 18.58 7.52
N GLU A 85 -0.56 17.78 7.22
CA GLU A 85 -0.95 16.63 8.05
C GLU A 85 0.20 15.61 8.17
N LEU A 86 0.91 15.30 7.07
CA LEU A 86 2.07 14.40 7.06
C LEU A 86 3.24 14.96 7.87
N THR A 87 3.53 16.26 7.73
CA THR A 87 4.55 16.96 8.53
C THR A 87 4.22 16.87 10.03
N ALA A 88 2.97 17.12 10.40
CA ALA A 88 2.53 17.02 11.80
C ALA A 88 2.61 15.58 12.36
N LEU A 89 2.55 14.56 11.52
CA LEU A 89 2.75 13.16 11.90
C LEU A 89 4.24 12.78 12.02
N GLY A 90 5.17 13.64 11.54
CA GLY A 90 6.60 13.37 11.53
C GLY A 90 7.07 12.52 10.35
N ALA A 91 6.40 12.62 9.20
CA ALA A 91 6.86 11.99 7.96
C ALA A 91 8.09 12.74 7.40
N ASN A 92 8.95 12.01 6.68
CA ASN A 92 10.15 12.55 6.03
C ASN A 92 9.93 12.67 4.51
N ASP A 93 10.81 13.41 3.84
CA ASP A 93 10.91 13.53 2.38
C ASP A 93 9.54 13.81 1.73
N ILE A 94 8.85 14.85 2.25
CA ILE A 94 7.51 15.21 1.81
C ILE A 94 7.61 16.02 0.52
N GLU A 95 7.01 15.49 -0.56
CA GLU A 95 6.96 16.14 -1.87
C GLU A 95 5.52 16.21 -2.36
N ILE A 96 5.07 17.41 -2.72
CA ILE A 96 3.74 17.67 -3.26
C ILE A 96 3.73 17.37 -4.75
N GLY A 97 2.81 16.50 -5.18
CA GLY A 97 2.54 16.21 -6.58
C GLY A 97 1.06 16.43 -6.93
N ARG A 98 0.70 16.24 -8.19
CA ARG A 98 -0.69 16.41 -8.63
C ARG A 98 -1.60 15.32 -8.03
N ARG A 99 -2.54 15.71 -7.17
CA ARG A 99 -3.49 14.83 -6.44
C ARG A 99 -2.80 13.76 -5.59
N MET A 100 -1.59 14.06 -5.13
CA MET A 100 -0.81 13.17 -4.28
C MET A 100 0.25 13.93 -3.50
N VAL A 101 0.72 13.31 -2.42
CA VAL A 101 1.92 13.71 -1.70
C VAL A 101 2.76 12.46 -1.50
N SER A 102 4.03 12.48 -1.95
CA SER A 102 5.00 11.45 -1.61
C SER A 102 5.66 11.76 -0.28
N PHE A 103 6.03 10.72 0.44
CA PHE A 103 6.71 10.86 1.73
C PHE A 103 7.44 9.56 2.07
N SER A 104 8.41 9.64 2.97
CA SER A 104 9.16 8.49 3.47
C SER A 104 8.89 8.26 4.95
N GLY A 105 9.00 7.01 5.35
CA GLY A 105 8.87 6.61 6.74
C GLY A 105 8.91 5.10 6.89
N ASP A 106 8.84 4.66 8.12
CA ASP A 106 8.80 3.25 8.46
C ASP A 106 7.36 2.68 8.44
N LYS A 107 7.23 1.46 8.86
CA LYS A 107 5.96 0.78 8.96
C LYS A 107 5.00 1.44 9.97
N GLU A 108 5.53 2.00 11.06
CA GLU A 108 4.73 2.73 12.03
C GLU A 108 4.16 4.00 11.41
N MET A 109 4.95 4.73 10.62
CA MET A 109 4.50 5.89 9.85
C MET A 109 3.39 5.52 8.88
N MET A 110 3.51 4.39 8.18
CA MET A 110 2.44 3.94 7.28
C MET A 110 1.12 3.68 8.02
N TYR A 111 1.17 3.10 9.22
CA TYR A 111 -0.02 2.90 10.05
C TYR A 111 -0.60 4.21 10.55
N LYS A 112 0.26 5.14 11.02
CA LYS A 112 -0.16 6.48 11.42
C LYS A 112 -0.83 7.23 10.26
N ALA A 113 -0.25 7.17 9.06
CA ALA A 113 -0.82 7.79 7.87
C ALA A 113 -2.21 7.22 7.55
N ASN A 114 -2.36 5.90 7.54
CA ASN A 114 -3.67 5.27 7.32
C ASN A 114 -4.70 5.60 8.39
N PHE A 115 -4.29 5.86 9.62
CA PHE A 115 -5.20 6.11 10.74
C PHE A 115 -5.53 7.58 10.94
N CYS A 116 -4.53 8.46 10.87
CA CYS A 116 -4.65 9.85 11.29
C CYS A 116 -4.98 10.83 10.15
N LEU A 117 -4.52 10.57 8.91
CA LEU A 117 -4.75 11.49 7.80
C LEU A 117 -6.24 11.61 7.47
N ARG A 118 -6.73 12.84 7.35
CA ARG A 118 -8.14 13.14 7.05
C ARG A 118 -8.37 13.42 5.58
N THR A 119 -7.38 14.01 4.92
CA THR A 119 -7.46 14.42 3.51
C THR A 119 -6.96 13.34 2.54
N ALA A 120 -6.27 12.31 3.04
CA ALA A 120 -5.85 11.18 2.24
C ALA A 120 -7.00 10.27 1.85
N ILE A 121 -6.99 9.82 0.59
CA ILE A 121 -7.93 8.82 0.03
C ILE A 121 -7.34 7.43 0.12
N ARG A 122 -6.06 7.29 -0.20
CA ARG A 122 -5.30 6.03 -0.21
C ARG A 122 -3.85 6.26 0.17
N ILE A 123 -3.25 5.28 0.82
CA ILE A 123 -1.80 5.22 1.09
C ILE A 123 -1.22 4.04 0.31
N LEU A 124 -0.37 4.36 -0.65
CA LEU A 124 0.25 3.40 -1.56
C LEU A 124 1.73 3.21 -1.21
N LYS A 125 2.20 1.97 -1.24
CA LYS A 125 3.63 1.63 -1.16
C LYS A 125 4.10 1.20 -2.55
N PRO A 126 4.94 1.97 -3.26
CA PRO A 126 5.51 1.57 -4.53
C PRO A 126 6.27 0.23 -4.41
N ILE A 127 6.03 -0.67 -5.37
CA ILE A 127 6.71 -1.96 -5.50
C ILE A 127 7.74 -1.89 -6.61
N LYS A 128 7.33 -1.34 -7.77
CA LYS A 128 8.17 -1.24 -8.96
C LYS A 128 7.78 -0.02 -9.80
N ASN A 129 8.79 0.73 -10.22
CA ASN A 129 8.68 1.75 -11.26
C ASN A 129 9.32 1.21 -12.54
N PHE A 130 8.66 1.41 -13.68
CA PHE A 130 9.15 0.98 -14.97
C PHE A 130 8.53 1.83 -16.09
N THR A 131 9.03 1.69 -17.30
CA THR A 131 8.45 2.32 -18.50
C THR A 131 7.86 1.24 -19.40
N ALA A 132 6.72 1.55 -20.00
CA ALA A 132 6.07 0.70 -20.99
C ALA A 132 5.30 1.55 -22.00
N LYS A 133 5.33 1.15 -23.28
CA LYS A 133 4.63 1.82 -24.38
C LYS A 133 3.31 1.15 -24.73
N ASN A 134 3.14 -0.10 -24.35
CA ASN A 134 1.95 -0.89 -24.62
C ASN A 134 1.65 -1.87 -23.48
N ALA A 135 0.50 -2.51 -23.56
CA ALA A 135 0.03 -3.41 -22.52
C ALA A 135 0.82 -4.73 -22.43
N ASP A 136 1.47 -5.14 -23.50
CA ASP A 136 2.28 -6.36 -23.49
C ASP A 136 3.62 -6.11 -22.78
N GLU A 137 4.22 -4.93 -22.96
CA GLU A 137 5.38 -4.53 -22.16
C GLU A 137 5.03 -4.42 -20.66
N VAL A 138 3.84 -3.91 -20.33
CA VAL A 138 3.35 -3.92 -18.94
C VAL A 138 3.27 -5.35 -18.42
N TYR A 139 2.69 -6.27 -19.18
CA TYR A 139 2.59 -7.68 -18.81
C TYR A 139 3.96 -8.29 -18.49
N GLU A 140 4.95 -8.13 -19.36
CA GLU A 140 6.32 -8.65 -19.18
C GLU A 140 6.99 -8.06 -17.93
N GLN A 141 6.89 -6.74 -17.73
CA GLN A 141 7.46 -6.07 -16.56
C GLN A 141 6.82 -6.52 -15.24
N ILE A 142 5.53 -6.79 -15.24
CA ILE A 142 4.80 -7.29 -14.09
C ILE A 142 5.12 -8.76 -13.82
N LYS A 143 5.18 -9.58 -14.87
CA LYS A 143 5.52 -11.01 -14.77
C LYS A 143 6.94 -11.24 -14.24
N ALA A 144 7.88 -10.34 -14.52
CA ALA A 144 9.26 -10.39 -14.02
C ALA A 144 9.42 -10.11 -12.50
N ILE A 145 8.34 -9.77 -11.78
CA ILE A 145 8.37 -9.53 -10.33
C ILE A 145 8.29 -10.85 -9.58
N SER A 146 9.10 -11.01 -8.51
CA SER A 146 9.02 -12.16 -7.61
C SER A 146 7.77 -12.09 -6.72
N TRP A 147 6.65 -12.51 -7.27
CA TRP A 147 5.32 -12.33 -6.65
C TRP A 147 5.12 -13.12 -5.36
N GLU A 148 5.84 -14.23 -5.15
CA GLU A 148 5.81 -15.02 -3.91
C GLU A 148 6.21 -14.21 -2.68
N ASN A 149 6.91 -13.09 -2.86
CA ASN A 149 7.29 -12.19 -1.78
C ASN A 149 6.20 -11.17 -1.43
N ILE A 150 5.21 -11.00 -2.33
CA ILE A 150 4.16 -9.98 -2.24
C ILE A 150 2.80 -10.63 -1.98
N LEU A 151 2.50 -11.72 -2.65
CA LEU A 151 1.20 -12.38 -2.66
C LEU A 151 1.36 -13.88 -2.36
N ASP A 152 0.53 -14.38 -1.47
CA ASP A 152 0.39 -15.82 -1.22
C ASP A 152 -0.68 -16.40 -2.15
N VAL A 153 -0.47 -17.61 -2.68
CA VAL A 153 -1.41 -18.31 -3.58
C VAL A 153 -2.82 -18.48 -2.96
N GLU A 154 -2.85 -18.68 -1.64
CA GLU A 154 -4.12 -18.89 -0.92
C GLU A 154 -4.90 -17.58 -0.67
N LYS A 155 -4.32 -16.43 -1.04
CA LYS A 155 -4.95 -15.13 -0.84
C LYS A 155 -5.58 -14.59 -2.09
N THR A 156 -6.63 -13.81 -1.88
CA THR A 156 -7.32 -13.11 -2.95
C THR A 156 -6.65 -11.76 -3.23
N PHE A 157 -6.63 -11.36 -4.49
CA PHE A 157 -6.11 -10.06 -4.88
C PHE A 157 -7.03 -9.33 -5.87
N ALA A 158 -6.83 -8.02 -5.99
CA ALA A 158 -7.41 -7.21 -7.04
C ALA A 158 -6.38 -6.19 -7.54
N VAL A 159 -6.59 -5.71 -8.76
CA VAL A 159 -5.78 -4.69 -9.41
C VAL A 159 -6.68 -3.52 -9.78
N ASP A 160 -6.34 -2.33 -9.27
CA ASP A 160 -6.95 -1.06 -9.66
C ASP A 160 -5.97 -0.31 -10.57
N ALA A 161 -6.44 0.20 -11.71
CA ALA A 161 -5.60 0.86 -12.69
C ALA A 161 -6.06 2.30 -12.91
N VAL A 162 -5.11 3.23 -12.82
CA VAL A 162 -5.30 4.66 -13.11
C VAL A 162 -4.36 5.03 -14.25
N VAL A 163 -4.93 5.47 -15.35
CA VAL A 163 -4.20 5.71 -16.60
C VAL A 163 -4.41 7.14 -17.09
N PHE A 164 -3.31 7.83 -17.35
CA PHE A 164 -3.23 9.14 -17.99
C PHE A 164 -2.23 9.05 -19.14
N SER A 165 -2.66 8.50 -20.27
CA SER A 165 -1.78 8.23 -21.41
C SER A 165 -2.59 8.21 -22.71
N GLU A 166 -1.97 8.64 -23.78
CA GLU A 166 -2.51 8.50 -25.14
C GLU A 166 -2.36 7.08 -25.67
N GLU A 167 -1.30 6.38 -25.26
CA GLU A 167 -0.99 5.02 -25.66
C GLU A 167 -1.91 3.98 -25.00
N PHE A 168 -2.29 4.23 -23.75
CA PHE A 168 -3.13 3.33 -22.95
C PHE A 168 -4.56 3.86 -22.85
N ARG A 169 -5.42 3.51 -23.80
CA ARG A 169 -6.79 4.06 -23.86
C ARG A 169 -7.76 3.51 -22.82
N HIS A 170 -7.54 2.30 -22.30
CA HIS A 170 -8.48 1.62 -21.41
C HIS A 170 -7.81 1.10 -20.12
N SER A 171 -8.09 1.76 -19.00
CA SER A 171 -7.58 1.37 -17.68
C SER A 171 -7.98 -0.05 -17.28
N LYS A 172 -9.20 -0.50 -17.62
CA LYS A 172 -9.66 -1.87 -17.36
C LYS A 172 -8.81 -2.91 -18.09
N PHE A 173 -8.42 -2.63 -19.33
CA PHE A 173 -7.56 -3.53 -20.09
C PHE A 173 -6.19 -3.67 -19.44
N VAL A 174 -5.59 -2.56 -18.97
CA VAL A 174 -4.33 -2.58 -18.22
C VAL A 174 -4.47 -3.42 -16.94
N SER A 175 -5.56 -3.23 -16.18
CA SER A 175 -5.78 -4.01 -14.96
C SER A 175 -5.91 -5.51 -15.24
N TYR A 176 -6.52 -5.90 -16.36
CA TYR A 176 -6.59 -7.31 -16.76
C TYR A 176 -5.23 -7.86 -17.16
N LYS A 177 -4.43 -7.13 -17.92
CA LYS A 177 -3.07 -7.54 -18.29
C LYS A 177 -2.16 -7.72 -17.05
N VAL A 178 -2.24 -6.81 -16.09
CA VAL A 178 -1.51 -6.95 -14.82
C VAL A 178 -1.97 -8.18 -14.04
N LYS A 179 -3.28 -8.41 -13.96
CA LYS A 179 -3.86 -9.59 -13.32
C LYS A 179 -3.40 -10.88 -14.00
N ASP A 180 -3.43 -10.92 -15.33
CA ASP A 180 -3.03 -12.11 -16.10
C ASP A 180 -1.54 -12.41 -15.91
N ALA A 181 -0.67 -11.39 -15.93
CA ALA A 181 0.75 -11.54 -15.66
C ALA A 181 1.04 -12.16 -14.27
N ILE A 182 0.28 -11.74 -13.24
CA ILE A 182 0.40 -12.29 -11.89
C ILE A 182 -0.07 -13.75 -11.85
N VAL A 183 -1.22 -14.04 -12.45
CA VAL A 183 -1.78 -15.39 -12.47
C VAL A 183 -0.86 -16.35 -13.22
N ASP A 184 -0.34 -15.94 -14.38
CA ASP A 184 0.55 -16.76 -15.20
C ASP A 184 1.88 -17.01 -14.50
N TYR A 185 2.45 -15.99 -13.81
CA TYR A 185 3.63 -16.19 -12.96
C TYR A 185 3.44 -17.33 -11.94
N PHE A 186 2.32 -17.33 -11.22
CA PHE A 186 2.05 -18.36 -10.21
C PHE A 186 1.74 -19.71 -10.84
N ARG A 187 1.06 -19.73 -11.99
CA ARG A 187 0.76 -20.96 -12.73
C ARG A 187 2.04 -21.63 -13.23
N GLU A 188 2.92 -20.88 -13.84
CA GLU A 188 4.19 -21.39 -14.36
C GLU A 188 5.13 -21.88 -13.27
N LYS A 189 5.22 -21.13 -12.16
CA LYS A 189 6.18 -21.45 -11.09
C LYS A 189 5.69 -22.47 -10.08
N PHE A 190 4.41 -22.46 -9.78
CA PHE A 190 3.84 -23.25 -8.68
C PHE A 190 2.69 -24.17 -9.10
N ASN A 191 2.31 -24.18 -10.37
CA ASN A 191 1.15 -24.91 -10.91
C ASN A 191 -0.17 -24.61 -10.14
N LYS A 192 -0.26 -23.43 -9.56
CA LYS A 192 -1.41 -22.90 -8.80
C LYS A 192 -1.65 -21.46 -9.23
N ARG A 193 -2.85 -20.95 -8.95
CA ARG A 193 -3.16 -19.55 -9.22
C ARG A 193 -3.84 -18.89 -8.01
N PRO A 194 -3.48 -17.64 -7.64
CA PRO A 194 -4.22 -16.89 -6.66
C PRO A 194 -5.61 -16.50 -7.19
N SER A 195 -6.59 -16.41 -6.31
CA SER A 195 -7.95 -16.02 -6.67
C SER A 195 -8.09 -14.50 -6.79
N VAL A 196 -8.82 -14.06 -7.83
CA VAL A 196 -9.15 -12.64 -8.03
C VAL A 196 -10.47 -12.32 -7.32
N ARG A 197 -10.49 -11.28 -6.47
CA ARG A 197 -11.68 -10.85 -5.76
C ARG A 197 -11.75 -9.33 -5.74
N ILE A 198 -12.76 -8.76 -6.41
CA ILE A 198 -12.93 -7.30 -6.53
C ILE A 198 -13.37 -6.69 -5.19
N ASN A 199 -14.33 -7.35 -4.52
CA ASN A 199 -14.87 -6.86 -3.26
C ASN A 199 -14.05 -7.38 -2.09
N ARG A 200 -13.39 -6.48 -1.34
CA ARG A 200 -12.57 -6.79 -0.15
C ARG A 200 -11.52 -7.86 -0.41
N PRO A 201 -10.61 -7.65 -1.38
CA PRO A 201 -9.50 -8.56 -1.61
C PRO A 201 -8.57 -8.56 -0.40
N ASP A 202 -7.80 -9.64 -0.23
CA ASP A 202 -6.75 -9.67 0.80
C ASP A 202 -5.60 -8.72 0.43
N VAL A 203 -5.24 -8.65 -0.86
CA VAL A 203 -4.21 -7.76 -1.40
C VAL A 203 -4.82 -6.88 -2.49
N LEU A 204 -4.71 -5.57 -2.34
CA LEU A 204 -5.10 -4.62 -3.37
C LEU A 204 -3.83 -4.00 -3.97
N LEU A 205 -3.70 -4.12 -5.27
CA LEU A 205 -2.63 -3.53 -6.06
C LEU A 205 -3.17 -2.33 -6.82
N ASN A 206 -2.34 -1.33 -6.99
CA ASN A 206 -2.64 -0.16 -7.81
C ASN A 206 -1.54 -0.01 -8.87
N ILE A 207 -1.92 0.08 -10.14
CA ILE A 207 -1.03 0.49 -11.20
C ILE A 207 -1.40 1.88 -11.68
N HIS A 208 -0.45 2.79 -11.64
CA HIS A 208 -0.58 4.15 -12.16
C HIS A 208 0.29 4.30 -13.39
N ILE A 209 -0.30 4.74 -14.50
CA ILE A 209 0.39 5.02 -15.75
C ILE A 209 0.24 6.50 -16.07
N ALA A 210 1.38 7.20 -16.19
CA ALA A 210 1.47 8.58 -16.66
C ALA A 210 2.29 8.59 -17.95
N GLN A 211 1.63 8.76 -19.09
CA GLN A 211 2.21 8.56 -20.40
C GLN A 211 2.82 7.15 -20.52
N THR A 212 4.14 7.02 -20.53
CA THR A 212 4.86 5.74 -20.57
C THR A 212 5.41 5.31 -19.21
N THR A 213 5.34 6.15 -18.19
CA THR A 213 5.85 5.85 -16.85
C THR A 213 4.81 5.09 -16.04
N CYS A 214 5.16 3.91 -15.59
CA CYS A 214 4.31 2.99 -14.85
C CYS A 214 4.81 2.82 -13.41
N THR A 215 3.93 2.97 -12.44
CA THR A 215 4.21 2.69 -11.02
C THR A 215 3.23 1.63 -10.52
N LEU A 216 3.74 0.47 -10.16
CA LEU A 216 3.00 -0.55 -9.45
C LEU A 216 3.16 -0.35 -7.96
N SER A 217 2.06 -0.33 -7.22
CA SER A 217 2.05 -0.11 -5.77
C SER A 217 1.14 -1.10 -5.05
N LEU A 218 1.48 -1.40 -3.80
CA LEU A 218 0.60 -2.05 -2.85
C LEU A 218 -0.28 -1.00 -2.17
N ASP A 219 -1.58 -1.16 -2.20
CA ASP A 219 -2.51 -0.32 -1.45
C ASP A 219 -2.62 -0.81 0.00
N SER A 220 -2.13 0.00 0.95
CA SER A 220 -2.19 -0.31 2.37
C SER A 220 -3.53 0.09 3.02
N SER A 221 -4.38 0.85 2.33
CA SER A 221 -5.61 1.40 2.89
C SER A 221 -6.80 0.45 2.82
N GLY A 222 -6.87 -0.40 1.79
CA GLY A 222 -8.00 -1.27 1.53
C GLY A 222 -9.17 -0.52 0.90
N GLU A 223 -10.19 -0.22 1.69
CA GLU A 223 -11.25 0.69 1.25
C GLU A 223 -10.74 2.14 1.27
N SER A 224 -11.34 2.98 0.44
CA SER A 224 -10.95 4.39 0.37
C SER A 224 -11.16 5.07 1.72
N LEU A 225 -10.13 5.79 2.20
CA LEU A 225 -10.07 6.32 3.55
C LEU A 225 -11.15 7.36 3.86
N HIS A 226 -11.73 8.03 2.86
CA HIS A 226 -12.84 8.95 3.07
C HIS A 226 -14.16 8.24 3.47
N ARG A 227 -14.25 6.91 3.30
CA ARG A 227 -15.42 6.10 3.69
C ARG A 227 -15.33 5.52 5.11
N ARG A 228 -14.59 6.15 6.00
CA ARG A 228 -14.39 5.66 7.38
C ARG A 228 -15.62 5.79 8.30
N GLY A 229 -16.76 6.27 7.81
CA GLY A 229 -17.97 6.40 8.59
C GLY A 229 -18.01 7.62 9.52
N TYR A 230 -17.22 8.64 9.24
CA TYR A 230 -17.30 9.93 9.97
C TYR A 230 -18.61 10.67 9.70
N ARG A 231 -19.21 10.45 8.54
CA ARG A 231 -20.51 11.01 8.16
C ARG A 231 -21.59 10.00 8.47
N GLN A 232 -22.37 10.24 9.51
CA GLN A 232 -23.46 9.36 9.96
C GLN A 232 -24.77 9.68 9.28
N GLU A 233 -25.01 10.93 8.88
CA GLU A 233 -26.21 11.37 8.19
C GLU A 233 -25.83 12.25 7.00
N ALA A 234 -26.53 12.08 5.88
CA ALA A 234 -26.47 12.99 4.75
C ALA A 234 -27.58 14.03 4.95
N VAL A 235 -27.20 15.29 5.08
CA VAL A 235 -28.13 16.43 5.03
C VAL A 235 -28.46 16.69 3.57
#